data_bc6ac9172e6d47b5cb20ce82c50397d6
#
_entry.id   bc6ac9172e6d47b5cb20ce82c50397d6
#
_cell.length_a   1.000
_cell.length_b   1.000
_cell.length_c   1.000
_cell.angle_alpha   90.00
_cell.angle_beta   90.00
_cell.angle_gamma   90.00
#
_symmetry.space_group_name_H-M   'P 1'
#
loop_
_entity.id
_entity.type
_entity.pdbx_description
1 polymer ?
#
loop_
_entity_poly.entity_id
_entity_poly.type
_entity_poly.pdbx_seq_one_letter_code
_entity_poly.pdbx_strand_id
1 'polypeptide(L)'
;MAGKKILVVDDDAKTVELVKLYLNRDGYRVLTAYDGAEALRLARESHPDLIVLDLMLPGVNGLEVCRILRSESDVPIIMLTAKTTDQDKLIGLGLGADDYVTKPFSPRELAARVRTVLRRLPGERAPEKIEHGGLTLDFLKHEASLVGKPLNLTPVEFKLLGVLAKEPGRVFSRAQIIEKALGYDFDGFDRTIDVHILKLRRKIEPDPRHPRYIKTVYGAGYKLLEVNSDT
;
A
#
# COMPACT_ATOMS: atom_id res chain seq x y z
N MET A 1 -26.65 -4.31 -6.30
CA MET A 1 -25.60 -3.28 -6.36
C MET A 1 -24.83 -3.52 -7.65
N ALA A 2 -24.65 -2.50 -8.51
CA ALA A 2 -23.83 -2.66 -9.71
C ALA A 2 -22.40 -3.00 -9.24
N GLY A 3 -21.80 -4.07 -9.80
CA GLY A 3 -20.45 -4.49 -9.44
C GLY A 3 -19.43 -3.37 -9.72
N LYS A 4 -18.45 -3.19 -8.84
CA LYS A 4 -17.35 -2.23 -9.02
C LYS A 4 -16.62 -2.49 -10.33
N LYS A 5 -16.23 -1.42 -11.03
CA LYS A 5 -15.53 -1.49 -12.33
C LYS A 5 -14.03 -1.55 -12.12
N ILE A 6 -13.38 -2.54 -12.70
CA ILE A 6 -11.92 -2.69 -12.69
C ILE A 6 -11.42 -2.56 -14.13
N LEU A 7 -10.46 -1.66 -14.37
CA LEU A 7 -9.74 -1.60 -15.63
C LEU A 7 -8.46 -2.43 -15.51
N VAL A 8 -8.31 -3.43 -16.37
CA VAL A 8 -7.11 -4.28 -16.48
C VAL A 8 -6.35 -3.91 -17.73
N VAL A 9 -5.08 -3.54 -17.58
CA VAL A 9 -4.20 -3.06 -18.64
C VAL A 9 -2.94 -3.91 -18.69
N ASP A 10 -2.78 -4.67 -19.77
CA ASP A 10 -1.59 -5.51 -20.02
C ASP A 10 -1.56 -5.82 -21.52
N ASP A 11 -0.39 -5.79 -22.16
CA ASP A 11 -0.26 -6.10 -23.60
C ASP A 11 -0.40 -7.60 -23.90
N ASP A 12 -0.21 -8.47 -22.89
CA ASP A 12 -0.47 -9.90 -23.00
C ASP A 12 -1.96 -10.22 -22.82
N ALA A 13 -2.65 -10.48 -23.94
CA ALA A 13 -4.06 -10.85 -23.96
C ALA A 13 -4.39 -12.08 -23.08
N LYS A 14 -3.46 -13.03 -22.91
CA LYS A 14 -3.67 -14.20 -22.05
C LYS A 14 -3.71 -13.81 -20.58
N THR A 15 -2.82 -12.93 -20.16
CA THR A 15 -2.80 -12.36 -18.81
C THR A 15 -4.09 -11.60 -18.55
N VAL A 16 -4.52 -10.72 -19.47
CA VAL A 16 -5.76 -9.97 -19.36
C VAL A 16 -6.97 -10.89 -19.20
N GLU A 17 -7.16 -11.88 -20.08
CA GLU A 17 -8.30 -12.82 -20.00
C GLU A 17 -8.29 -13.65 -18.72
N LEU A 18 -7.12 -14.07 -18.27
CA LEU A 18 -6.99 -14.82 -17.02
C LEU A 18 -7.38 -13.95 -15.81
N VAL A 19 -6.87 -12.72 -15.71
CA VAL A 19 -7.21 -11.78 -14.64
C VAL A 19 -8.70 -11.45 -14.67
N LYS A 20 -9.25 -11.15 -15.84
CA LYS A 20 -10.67 -10.87 -16.06
C LYS A 20 -11.57 -12.01 -15.59
N LEU A 21 -11.20 -13.27 -15.88
CA LEU A 21 -11.95 -14.45 -15.42
C LEU A 21 -12.09 -14.47 -13.89
N TYR A 22 -10.99 -14.24 -13.16
CA TYR A 22 -10.99 -14.28 -11.70
C TYR A 22 -11.72 -13.09 -11.09
N LEU A 23 -11.54 -11.89 -11.63
CA LEU A 23 -12.23 -10.69 -11.14
C LEU A 23 -13.73 -10.73 -11.42
N ASN A 24 -14.16 -11.22 -12.60
CA ASN A 24 -15.58 -11.42 -12.90
C ASN A 24 -16.22 -12.45 -11.95
N ARG A 25 -15.51 -13.53 -11.61
CA ARG A 25 -15.96 -14.53 -10.63
C ARG A 25 -16.15 -13.93 -9.23
N ASP A 26 -15.37 -12.92 -8.88
CA ASP A 26 -15.50 -12.17 -7.64
C ASP A 26 -16.60 -11.08 -7.70
N GLY A 27 -17.34 -10.99 -8.83
CA GLY A 27 -18.47 -10.07 -9.00
C GLY A 27 -18.11 -8.67 -9.48
N TYR A 28 -16.87 -8.44 -9.93
CA TYR A 28 -16.44 -7.17 -10.52
C TYR A 28 -16.85 -7.08 -12.00
N ARG A 29 -17.05 -5.85 -12.49
CA ARG A 29 -17.17 -5.56 -13.91
C ARG A 29 -15.81 -5.19 -14.48
N VAL A 30 -15.24 -6.01 -15.35
CA VAL A 30 -13.90 -5.80 -15.88
C VAL A 30 -13.93 -5.13 -17.24
N LEU A 31 -13.17 -4.04 -17.37
CA LEU A 31 -12.79 -3.37 -18.63
C LEU A 31 -11.34 -3.76 -18.93
N THR A 32 -10.99 -3.85 -20.21
CA THR A 32 -9.66 -4.27 -20.63
C THR A 32 -9.06 -3.27 -21.60
N ALA A 33 -7.76 -3.01 -21.49
CA ALA A 33 -6.95 -2.24 -22.43
C ALA A 33 -5.62 -2.99 -22.68
N TYR A 34 -5.05 -2.81 -23.85
CA TYR A 34 -3.84 -3.52 -24.29
C TYR A 34 -2.66 -2.59 -24.54
N ASP A 35 -2.86 -1.28 -24.40
CA ASP A 35 -1.82 -0.26 -24.47
C ASP A 35 -2.15 0.91 -23.53
N GLY A 36 -1.16 1.80 -23.35
CA GLY A 36 -1.29 2.95 -22.46
C GLY A 36 -2.26 4.03 -22.94
N ALA A 37 -2.39 4.22 -24.25
CA ALA A 37 -3.29 5.24 -24.82
C ALA A 37 -4.75 4.82 -24.62
N GLU A 38 -5.07 3.54 -24.88
CA GLU A 38 -6.37 2.96 -24.62
C GLU A 38 -6.72 2.98 -23.13
N ALA A 39 -5.73 2.68 -22.27
CA ALA A 39 -5.89 2.73 -20.82
C ALA A 39 -6.31 4.12 -20.33
N LEU A 40 -5.64 5.17 -20.77
CA LEU A 40 -5.98 6.56 -20.44
C LEU A 40 -7.38 6.95 -20.94
N ARG A 41 -7.72 6.59 -22.18
CA ARG A 41 -9.06 6.85 -22.74
C ARG A 41 -10.14 6.17 -21.91
N LEU A 42 -10.01 4.86 -21.63
CA LEU A 42 -10.99 4.10 -20.87
C LEU A 42 -11.09 4.57 -19.41
N ALA A 43 -9.99 4.95 -18.78
CA ALA A 43 -10.00 5.48 -17.43
C ALA A 43 -10.84 6.77 -17.34
N ARG A 44 -10.67 7.69 -18.30
CA ARG A 44 -11.43 8.95 -18.37
C ARG A 44 -12.93 8.75 -18.71
N GLU A 45 -13.23 7.87 -19.66
CA GLU A 45 -14.61 7.64 -20.12
C GLU A 45 -15.43 6.80 -19.14
N SER A 46 -14.82 5.81 -18.52
CA SER A 46 -15.53 4.79 -17.74
C SER A 46 -15.48 5.01 -16.24
N HIS A 47 -14.56 5.84 -15.74
CA HIS A 47 -14.35 6.10 -14.32
C HIS A 47 -14.26 4.79 -13.51
N PRO A 48 -13.23 3.94 -13.71
CA PRO A 48 -13.09 2.69 -12.97
C PRO A 48 -12.88 2.94 -11.48
N ASP A 49 -13.32 2.00 -10.63
CA ASP A 49 -13.09 2.03 -9.19
C ASP A 49 -11.65 1.62 -8.82
N LEU A 50 -10.94 0.92 -9.72
CA LEU A 50 -9.55 0.51 -9.58
C LEU A 50 -8.95 0.19 -10.94
N ILE A 51 -7.65 0.42 -11.10
CA ILE A 51 -6.88 0.07 -12.29
C ILE A 51 -5.79 -0.93 -11.92
N VAL A 52 -5.70 -2.05 -12.64
CA VAL A 52 -4.55 -2.96 -12.66
C VAL A 52 -3.74 -2.62 -13.89
N LEU A 53 -2.48 -2.22 -13.74
CA LEU A 53 -1.68 -1.59 -14.79
C LEU A 53 -0.31 -2.26 -14.93
N ASP A 54 -0.03 -2.84 -16.09
CA ASP A 54 1.33 -3.29 -16.40
C ASP A 54 2.27 -2.10 -16.62
N LEU A 55 3.49 -2.23 -16.14
CA LEU A 55 4.56 -1.27 -16.37
C LEU A 55 5.08 -1.33 -17.81
N MET A 56 5.15 -2.53 -18.39
CA MET A 56 5.79 -2.79 -19.68
C MET A 56 4.76 -2.77 -20.80
N LEU A 57 4.17 -1.59 -21.05
CA LEU A 57 3.21 -1.41 -22.15
C LEU A 57 3.89 -0.85 -23.40
N PRO A 58 3.41 -1.21 -24.61
CA PRO A 58 3.87 -0.61 -25.84
C PRO A 58 3.39 0.85 -25.96
N GLY A 59 4.21 1.69 -26.57
CA GLY A 59 3.91 3.12 -26.79
C GLY A 59 4.03 3.92 -25.50
N VAL A 60 2.92 4.26 -24.87
CA VAL A 60 2.90 4.95 -23.55
C VAL A 60 3.11 3.93 -22.47
N ASN A 61 4.27 3.95 -21.80
CA ASN A 61 4.59 2.98 -20.75
C ASN A 61 3.72 3.16 -19.48
N GLY A 62 3.60 2.11 -18.68
CA GLY A 62 2.72 2.11 -17.51
C GLY A 62 3.09 3.14 -16.43
N LEU A 63 4.38 3.52 -16.30
CA LEU A 63 4.79 4.58 -15.37
C LEU A 63 4.25 5.94 -15.83
N GLU A 64 4.29 6.22 -17.12
CA GLU A 64 3.75 7.46 -17.67
C GLU A 64 2.23 7.51 -17.58
N VAL A 65 1.55 6.40 -17.87
CA VAL A 65 0.10 6.25 -17.65
C VAL A 65 -0.26 6.54 -16.18
N CYS A 66 0.47 5.95 -15.23
CA CYS A 66 0.24 6.19 -13.81
C CYS A 66 0.42 7.67 -13.45
N ARG A 67 1.50 8.30 -13.92
CA ARG A 67 1.77 9.72 -13.65
C ARG A 67 0.64 10.62 -14.16
N ILE A 68 0.16 10.36 -15.37
CA ILE A 68 -0.95 11.12 -15.98
C ILE A 68 -2.22 10.91 -15.16
N LEU A 69 -2.58 9.66 -14.85
CA LEU A 69 -3.78 9.35 -14.06
C LEU A 69 -3.74 9.99 -12.67
N ARG A 70 -2.59 10.04 -12.01
CA ARG A 70 -2.43 10.68 -10.71
C ARG A 70 -2.58 12.20 -10.75
N SER A 71 -2.29 12.84 -11.89
CA SER A 71 -2.57 14.27 -12.06
C SER A 71 -4.06 14.56 -12.34
N GLU A 72 -4.83 13.55 -12.73
CA GLU A 72 -6.22 13.69 -13.14
C GLU A 72 -7.23 13.09 -12.13
N SER A 73 -6.81 12.09 -11.31
CA SER A 73 -7.71 11.36 -10.42
C SER A 73 -6.98 10.64 -9.29
N ASP A 74 -7.73 10.33 -8.22
CA ASP A 74 -7.29 9.50 -7.09
C ASP A 74 -7.68 8.02 -7.27
N VAL A 75 -7.96 7.56 -8.49
CA VAL A 75 -8.34 6.17 -8.74
C VAL A 75 -7.24 5.23 -8.24
N PRO A 76 -7.56 4.20 -7.43
CA PRO A 76 -6.56 3.25 -6.96
C PRO A 76 -5.89 2.51 -8.11
N ILE A 77 -4.54 2.38 -8.07
CA ILE A 77 -3.74 1.70 -9.09
C ILE A 77 -2.91 0.59 -8.44
N ILE A 78 -3.08 -0.64 -8.92
CA ILE A 78 -2.20 -1.77 -8.63
C ILE A 78 -1.29 -1.96 -9.83
N MET A 79 0.02 -1.83 -9.62
CA MET A 79 1.01 -2.01 -10.68
C MET A 79 1.42 -3.47 -10.83
N LEU A 80 1.45 -3.98 -12.07
CA LEU A 80 2.11 -5.26 -12.39
C LEU A 80 3.54 -4.96 -12.84
N THR A 81 4.52 -5.64 -12.27
CA THR A 81 5.95 -5.41 -12.56
C THR A 81 6.69 -6.71 -12.80
N ALA A 82 7.61 -6.73 -13.76
CA ALA A 82 8.58 -7.81 -13.84
C ALA A 82 9.58 -7.70 -12.68
N LYS A 83 10.09 -8.83 -12.18
CA LYS A 83 11.12 -8.90 -11.13
C LYS A 83 12.46 -8.30 -11.63
N THR A 84 12.56 -6.99 -11.77
CA THR A 84 13.80 -6.33 -12.16
C THR A 84 14.07 -5.19 -11.20
N THR A 85 15.13 -5.35 -10.43
CA THR A 85 15.78 -4.41 -9.49
C THR A 85 14.91 -3.70 -8.44
N ASP A 86 15.50 -3.53 -7.24
CA ASP A 86 14.91 -2.74 -6.15
C ASP A 86 14.67 -1.26 -6.54
N GLN A 87 15.35 -0.78 -7.61
CA GLN A 87 15.15 0.55 -8.16
C GLN A 87 13.77 0.74 -8.82
N ASP A 88 13.25 -0.26 -9.55
CA ASP A 88 11.92 -0.15 -10.19
C ASP A 88 10.79 -0.11 -9.15
N LYS A 89 10.96 -0.82 -8.03
CA LYS A 89 10.02 -0.75 -6.90
C LYS A 89 10.07 0.61 -6.19
N LEU A 90 11.24 1.23 -6.09
CA LEU A 90 11.43 2.55 -5.49
C LEU A 90 10.85 3.66 -6.36
N ILE A 91 11.02 3.58 -7.68
CA ILE A 91 10.44 4.54 -8.64
C ILE A 91 8.91 4.46 -8.60
N GLY A 92 8.35 3.26 -8.59
CA GLY A 92 6.91 3.07 -8.53
C GLY A 92 6.27 3.57 -7.22
N LEU A 93 6.92 3.38 -6.06
CA LEU A 93 6.46 3.92 -4.77
C LEU A 93 6.50 5.45 -4.73
N GLY A 94 7.44 6.08 -5.45
CA GLY A 94 7.51 7.54 -5.61
C GLY A 94 6.44 8.12 -6.54
N LEU A 95 5.82 7.30 -7.39
CA LEU A 95 4.78 7.71 -8.34
C LEU A 95 3.34 7.55 -7.82
N GLY A 96 3.17 7.08 -6.57
CA GLY A 96 1.86 7.06 -5.91
C GLY A 96 0.94 5.89 -6.26
N ALA A 97 1.48 4.75 -6.73
CA ALA A 97 0.67 3.53 -6.85
C ALA A 97 0.27 3.00 -5.46
N ASP A 98 -0.94 2.39 -5.37
CA ASP A 98 -1.51 1.92 -4.11
C ASP A 98 -0.97 0.55 -3.70
N ASP A 99 -0.62 -0.31 -4.68
CA ASP A 99 -0.02 -1.63 -4.47
C ASP A 99 0.78 -2.08 -5.70
N TYR A 100 1.63 -3.12 -5.51
CA TYR A 100 2.47 -3.72 -6.55
C TYR A 100 2.37 -5.23 -6.52
N VAL A 101 2.34 -5.83 -7.70
CA VAL A 101 2.35 -7.29 -7.90
C VAL A 101 3.45 -7.65 -8.87
N THR A 102 4.35 -8.54 -8.45
CA THR A 102 5.45 -8.99 -9.32
C THR A 102 5.00 -10.12 -10.24
N LYS A 103 5.35 -10.04 -11.53
CA LYS A 103 5.19 -11.14 -12.49
C LYS A 103 6.33 -12.17 -12.29
N PRO A 104 6.05 -13.50 -12.32
CA PRO A 104 4.74 -14.11 -12.46
C PRO A 104 3.94 -14.05 -11.16
N PHE A 105 2.63 -13.80 -11.24
CA PHE A 105 1.72 -13.73 -10.10
C PHE A 105 0.60 -14.78 -10.20
N SER A 106 0.01 -15.09 -9.06
CA SER A 106 -1.22 -15.86 -9.01
C SER A 106 -2.44 -14.96 -9.26
N PRO A 107 -3.35 -15.29 -10.20
CA PRO A 107 -4.58 -14.51 -10.37
C PRO A 107 -5.44 -14.41 -9.10
N ARG A 108 -5.38 -15.43 -8.23
CA ARG A 108 -6.05 -15.42 -6.91
C ARG A 108 -5.43 -14.38 -5.98
N GLU A 109 -4.11 -14.23 -6.01
CA GLU A 109 -3.39 -13.23 -5.25
C GLU A 109 -3.78 -11.82 -5.71
N LEU A 110 -3.73 -11.56 -7.04
CA LEU A 110 -4.14 -10.27 -7.59
C LEU A 110 -5.60 -9.93 -7.21
N ALA A 111 -6.53 -10.89 -7.32
CA ALA A 111 -7.91 -10.69 -6.90
C ALA A 111 -8.05 -10.37 -5.40
N ALA A 112 -7.23 -11.00 -4.53
CA ALA A 112 -7.19 -10.68 -3.11
C ALA A 112 -6.68 -9.25 -2.84
N ARG A 113 -5.68 -8.79 -3.59
CA ARG A 113 -5.16 -7.41 -3.52
C ARG A 113 -6.18 -6.39 -4.01
N VAL A 114 -6.86 -6.65 -5.12
CA VAL A 114 -7.96 -5.84 -5.62
C VAL A 114 -9.05 -5.68 -4.55
N ARG A 115 -9.47 -6.77 -3.89
CA ARG A 115 -10.43 -6.71 -2.77
C ARG A 115 -9.92 -5.84 -1.63
N THR A 116 -8.64 -5.95 -1.28
CA THR A 116 -8.03 -5.21 -0.17
C THR A 116 -7.98 -3.72 -0.48
N VAL A 117 -7.58 -3.34 -1.68
CA VAL A 117 -7.51 -1.93 -2.11
C VAL A 117 -8.92 -1.33 -2.19
N LEU A 118 -9.89 -2.05 -2.77
CA LEU A 118 -11.28 -1.60 -2.91
C LEU A 118 -12.07 -1.58 -1.60
N ARG A 119 -11.67 -2.33 -0.59
CA ARG A 119 -12.29 -2.33 0.76
C ARG A 119 -11.98 -1.06 1.53
N ARG A 120 -11.01 -0.26 1.10
CA ARG A 120 -10.84 1.12 1.55
C ARG A 120 -12.06 1.90 1.07
N LEU A 121 -13.15 1.86 1.86
CA LEU A 121 -14.43 2.52 1.56
C LEU A 121 -14.20 4.01 1.29
N PRO A 122 -14.98 4.62 0.36
CA PRO A 122 -15.12 6.07 0.31
C PRO A 122 -15.77 6.51 1.63
N GLY A 123 -14.94 7.01 2.56
CA GLY A 123 -15.32 7.34 3.95
C GLY A 123 -14.28 6.93 4.98
N GLU A 124 -13.52 5.86 4.75
CA GLU A 124 -12.25 5.59 5.41
C GLU A 124 -11.10 5.86 4.44
N ARG A 125 -10.91 7.12 4.04
CA ARG A 125 -9.58 7.59 3.68
C ARG A 125 -8.70 7.20 4.87
N ALA A 126 -7.67 6.38 4.63
CA ALA A 126 -6.62 6.28 5.63
C ALA A 126 -6.33 7.71 6.04
N PRO A 127 -6.42 8.08 7.31
CA PRO A 127 -6.38 9.47 7.71
C PRO A 127 -5.16 10.09 7.04
N GLU A 128 -5.38 11.19 6.31
CA GLU A 128 -4.29 11.91 5.62
C GLU A 128 -3.19 12.22 6.62
N LYS A 129 -3.58 12.33 7.88
CA LYS A 129 -2.72 12.60 9.03
C LYS A 129 -3.23 11.84 10.25
N ILE A 130 -2.34 11.20 10.96
CA ILE A 130 -2.61 10.63 12.29
C ILE A 130 -1.83 11.45 13.32
N GLU A 131 -2.52 11.89 14.37
CA GLU A 131 -1.93 12.53 15.53
C GLU A 131 -2.21 11.67 16.77
N HIS A 132 -1.15 11.29 17.48
CA HIS A 132 -1.25 10.41 18.63
C HIS A 132 -0.11 10.64 19.62
N GLY A 133 -0.41 11.15 20.83
CA GLY A 133 0.59 11.36 21.89
C GLY A 133 1.77 12.23 21.46
N GLY A 134 1.53 13.27 20.65
CA GLY A 134 2.58 14.13 20.09
C GLY A 134 3.27 13.57 18.85
N LEU A 135 3.02 12.28 18.49
CA LEU A 135 3.44 11.70 17.22
C LEU A 135 2.47 12.17 16.13
N THR A 136 3.01 12.64 15.01
CA THR A 136 2.24 13.00 13.82
C THR A 136 2.77 12.22 12.64
N LEU A 137 1.88 11.59 11.87
CA LEU A 137 2.18 10.91 10.61
C LEU A 137 1.34 11.55 9.51
N ASP A 138 1.98 12.19 8.54
CA ASP A 138 1.36 12.72 7.32
C ASP A 138 1.58 11.72 6.18
N PHE A 139 0.52 11.02 5.80
CA PHE A 139 0.58 9.98 4.77
C PHE A 139 0.65 10.54 3.35
N LEU A 140 0.20 11.78 3.13
CA LEU A 140 0.30 12.43 1.82
C LEU A 140 1.72 12.89 1.54
N LYS A 141 2.38 13.46 2.55
CA LYS A 141 3.75 13.97 2.43
C LYS A 141 4.81 12.91 2.72
N HIS A 142 4.41 11.71 3.23
CA HIS A 142 5.32 10.72 3.77
C HIS A 142 6.25 11.27 4.87
N GLU A 143 5.75 12.18 5.68
CA GLU A 143 6.48 12.84 6.76
C GLU A 143 5.99 12.35 8.13
N ALA A 144 6.92 12.29 9.07
CA ALA A 144 6.62 12.02 10.47
C ALA A 144 7.27 13.06 11.36
N SER A 145 6.61 13.40 12.46
CA SER A 145 7.18 14.26 13.50
C SER A 145 6.77 13.80 14.89
N LEU A 146 7.58 14.14 15.88
CA LEU A 146 7.30 13.91 17.29
C LEU A 146 7.42 15.24 18.05
N VAL A 147 6.31 15.67 18.67
CA VAL A 147 6.21 16.97 19.36
C VAL A 147 6.72 18.11 18.45
N GLY A 148 6.27 18.09 17.18
CA GLY A 148 6.65 19.06 16.15
C GLY A 148 8.06 18.93 15.58
N LYS A 149 8.91 18.04 16.10
CA LYS A 149 10.26 17.78 15.56
C LYS A 149 10.20 16.72 14.45
N PRO A 150 10.72 16.99 13.24
CA PRO A 150 10.75 16.01 12.16
C PRO A 150 11.47 14.72 12.55
N LEU A 151 10.92 13.58 12.18
CA LEU A 151 11.50 12.26 12.35
C LEU A 151 12.05 11.77 11.00
N ASN A 152 13.33 11.41 10.98
CA ASN A 152 13.94 10.80 9.79
C ASN A 152 13.66 9.29 9.79
N LEU A 153 12.51 8.88 9.25
CA LEU A 153 12.12 7.47 9.10
C LEU A 153 12.47 6.98 7.71
N THR A 154 12.93 5.73 7.62
CA THR A 154 13.00 5.03 6.34
C THR A 154 11.58 4.69 5.86
N PRO A 155 11.35 4.44 4.54
CA PRO A 155 10.03 4.06 4.04
C PRO A 155 9.42 2.86 4.76
N VAL A 156 10.22 1.87 5.12
CA VAL A 156 9.78 0.69 5.89
C VAL A 156 9.37 1.08 7.31
N GLU A 157 10.16 1.87 8.00
CA GLU A 157 9.85 2.34 9.35
C GLU A 157 8.57 3.18 9.38
N PHE A 158 8.38 4.05 8.38
CA PHE A 158 7.16 4.85 8.24
C PHE A 158 5.92 3.97 8.04
N LYS A 159 5.99 2.96 7.15
CA LYS A 159 4.90 2.01 6.93
C LYS A 159 4.57 1.20 8.18
N LEU A 160 5.58 0.69 8.88
CA LEU A 160 5.41 -0.08 10.13
C LEU A 160 4.75 0.77 11.21
N LEU A 161 5.23 2.00 11.41
CA LEU A 161 4.65 2.93 12.37
C LEU A 161 3.21 3.29 12.00
N GLY A 162 2.94 3.49 10.70
CA GLY A 162 1.60 3.73 10.17
C GLY A 162 0.61 2.60 10.44
N VAL A 163 1.04 1.33 10.35
CA VAL A 163 0.19 0.17 10.69
C VAL A 163 -0.22 0.21 12.16
N LEU A 164 0.73 0.48 13.06
CA LEU A 164 0.49 0.53 14.49
C LEU A 164 -0.34 1.75 14.89
N ALA A 165 -0.11 2.91 14.25
CA ALA A 165 -0.77 4.17 14.55
C ALA A 165 -2.23 4.26 14.08
N LYS A 166 -2.62 3.46 13.10
CA LYS A 166 -4.02 3.41 12.63
C LYS A 166 -4.99 2.80 13.64
N GLU A 167 -4.50 1.91 14.49
CA GLU A 167 -5.32 1.21 15.50
C GLU A 167 -4.54 1.16 16.83
N PRO A 168 -4.40 2.30 17.56
CA PRO A 168 -3.75 2.33 18.86
C PRO A 168 -4.41 1.33 19.82
N GLY A 169 -3.63 0.74 20.71
CA GLY A 169 -4.09 -0.28 21.66
C GLY A 169 -4.19 -1.69 21.07
N ARG A 170 -4.41 -1.83 19.75
CA ARG A 170 -4.49 -3.13 19.09
C ARG A 170 -3.12 -3.82 19.03
N VAL A 171 -3.10 -5.12 19.39
CA VAL A 171 -1.91 -5.96 19.23
C VAL A 171 -1.88 -6.53 17.80
N PHE A 172 -0.77 -6.32 17.11
CA PHE A 172 -0.48 -6.91 15.81
C PHE A 172 0.62 -7.95 15.94
N SER A 173 0.40 -9.15 15.38
CA SER A 173 1.47 -10.13 15.24
C SER A 173 2.54 -9.65 14.25
N ARG A 174 3.75 -10.23 14.32
CA ARG A 174 4.82 -9.93 13.35
C ARG A 174 4.37 -10.13 11.92
N ALA A 175 3.72 -11.26 11.65
CA ALA A 175 3.17 -11.57 10.34
C ALA A 175 2.12 -10.54 9.88
N GLN A 176 1.21 -10.11 10.75
CA GLN A 176 0.24 -9.06 10.42
C GLN A 176 0.87 -7.71 10.12
N ILE A 177 1.96 -7.36 10.84
CA ILE A 177 2.69 -6.12 10.58
C ILE A 177 3.38 -6.18 9.21
N ILE A 178 4.04 -7.30 8.89
CA ILE A 178 4.67 -7.54 7.59
C ILE A 178 3.62 -7.43 6.48
N GLU A 179 2.55 -8.20 6.59
CA GLU A 179 1.46 -8.24 5.61
C GLU A 179 0.87 -6.85 5.34
N LYS A 180 0.56 -6.10 6.41
CA LYS A 180 -0.09 -4.78 6.29
C LYS A 180 0.86 -3.68 5.82
N ALA A 181 2.15 -3.73 6.21
CA ALA A 181 3.13 -2.69 5.90
C ALA A 181 3.87 -2.95 4.58
N LEU A 182 4.20 -4.22 4.29
CA LEU A 182 5.11 -4.60 3.22
C LEU A 182 4.46 -5.51 2.16
N GLY A 183 3.29 -6.10 2.44
CA GLY A 183 2.60 -7.04 1.56
C GLY A 183 3.03 -8.50 1.77
N TYR A 184 2.31 -9.43 1.08
CA TYR A 184 2.50 -10.89 1.26
C TYR A 184 3.81 -11.44 0.69
N ASP A 185 4.48 -10.72 -0.22
CA ASP A 185 5.69 -11.18 -0.91
C ASP A 185 6.99 -10.82 -0.18
N PHE A 186 6.90 -10.38 1.06
CA PHE A 186 8.10 -10.08 1.83
C PHE A 186 8.66 -11.37 2.44
N ASP A 187 9.58 -12.03 1.73
CA ASP A 187 10.36 -13.20 2.17
C ASP A 187 11.41 -12.87 3.27
N GLY A 188 11.22 -11.77 3.95
CA GLY A 188 12.05 -11.39 5.11
C GLY A 188 11.60 -12.12 6.37
N PHE A 189 12.49 -12.92 6.95
CA PHE A 189 12.26 -13.63 8.22
C PHE A 189 11.63 -12.71 9.28
N ASP A 190 10.76 -13.24 10.14
CA ASP A 190 10.12 -12.58 11.30
C ASP A 190 11.06 -11.71 12.16
N ARG A 191 12.35 -12.05 12.19
CA ARG A 191 13.40 -11.30 12.89
C ARG A 191 13.66 -9.91 12.30
N THR A 192 13.34 -9.66 11.05
CA THR A 192 13.53 -8.36 10.39
C THR A 192 12.65 -7.29 11.02
N ILE A 193 11.44 -7.65 11.45
CA ILE A 193 10.51 -6.73 12.13
C ILE A 193 11.07 -6.25 13.46
N ASP A 194 11.63 -7.14 14.27
CA ASP A 194 12.18 -6.81 15.58
C ASP A 194 13.32 -5.78 15.46
N VAL A 195 14.14 -5.89 14.40
CA VAL A 195 15.20 -4.91 14.10
C VAL A 195 14.60 -3.55 13.72
N HIS A 196 13.55 -3.53 12.88
CA HIS A 196 12.90 -2.28 12.51
C HIS A 196 12.19 -1.64 13.69
N ILE A 197 11.51 -2.41 14.54
CA ILE A 197 10.90 -1.90 15.78
C ILE A 197 11.98 -1.33 16.71
N LEU A 198 13.13 -1.98 16.85
CA LEU A 198 14.23 -1.44 17.64
C LEU A 198 14.75 -0.11 17.09
N LYS A 199 14.91 0.00 15.76
CA LYS A 199 15.31 1.26 15.10
C LYS A 199 14.27 2.35 15.27
N LEU A 200 12.97 2.02 15.12
CA LEU A 200 11.87 2.95 15.38
C LEU A 200 11.90 3.46 16.81
N ARG A 201 12.01 2.57 17.81
CA ARG A 201 12.11 2.98 19.21
C ARG A 201 13.24 3.96 19.46
N ARG A 202 14.40 3.74 18.86
CA ARG A 202 15.55 4.68 18.98
C ARG A 202 15.23 6.09 18.45
N LYS A 203 14.25 6.22 17.55
CA LYS A 203 13.88 7.50 16.93
C LYS A 203 12.70 8.19 17.62
N ILE A 204 11.78 7.41 18.22
CA ILE A 204 10.54 7.95 18.77
C ILE A 204 10.44 7.87 20.30
N GLU A 205 11.20 6.95 20.93
CA GLU A 205 11.12 6.77 22.38
C GLU A 205 12.15 7.63 23.10
N PRO A 206 11.79 8.29 24.21
CA PRO A 206 12.78 8.93 25.09
C PRO A 206 13.79 7.95 25.66
N ASP A 207 13.34 6.75 26.03
CA ASP A 207 14.17 5.61 26.42
C ASP A 207 13.67 4.35 25.71
N PRO A 208 14.43 3.78 24.75
CA PRO A 208 14.02 2.56 24.04
C PRO A 208 13.85 1.31 24.92
N ARG A 209 14.39 1.32 26.13
CA ARG A 209 14.24 0.23 27.11
C ARG A 209 12.90 0.29 27.86
N HIS A 210 12.36 1.51 28.01
CA HIS A 210 11.07 1.80 28.63
C HIS A 210 10.15 2.50 27.64
N PRO A 211 9.66 1.78 26.58
CA PRO A 211 8.95 2.41 25.48
C PRO A 211 7.59 2.98 25.91
N ARG A 212 7.32 4.24 25.51
CA ARG A 212 6.04 4.94 25.73
C ARG A 212 5.11 4.83 24.53
N TYR A 213 5.63 4.56 23.34
CA TYR A 213 4.84 4.48 22.09
C TYR A 213 4.66 3.03 21.66
N ILE A 214 5.72 2.29 21.37
CA ILE A 214 5.61 0.94 20.84
C ILE A 214 5.90 -0.09 21.92
N LYS A 215 4.84 -0.77 22.40
CA LYS A 215 4.96 -1.82 23.41
C LYS A 215 5.09 -3.20 22.78
N THR A 216 6.00 -4.03 23.32
CA THR A 216 6.06 -5.47 23.03
C THR A 216 5.02 -6.20 23.87
N VAL A 217 4.21 -7.04 23.21
CA VAL A 217 3.34 -8.01 23.89
C VAL A 217 3.97 -9.38 23.67
N TYR A 218 4.62 -9.91 24.70
CA TYR A 218 5.37 -11.16 24.62
C TYR A 218 4.49 -12.30 24.10
N GLY A 219 5.01 -13.07 23.15
CA GLY A 219 4.29 -14.16 22.51
C GLY A 219 3.23 -13.73 21.47
N ALA A 220 2.83 -12.43 21.42
CA ALA A 220 1.78 -11.94 20.53
C ALA A 220 2.28 -10.96 19.45
N GLY A 221 3.20 -10.02 19.77
CA GLY A 221 3.71 -9.06 18.81
C GLY A 221 3.89 -7.65 19.38
N TYR A 222 3.39 -6.63 18.66
CA TYR A 222 3.59 -5.22 19.00
C TYR A 222 2.28 -4.43 18.93
N LYS A 223 2.19 -3.36 19.71
CA LYS A 223 1.10 -2.38 19.65
C LYS A 223 1.61 -0.97 19.88
N LEU A 224 0.93 0.03 19.33
CA LEU A 224 1.07 1.40 19.79
C LEU A 224 0.25 1.57 21.07
N LEU A 225 0.84 2.17 22.11
CA LEU A 225 0.11 2.44 23.35
C LEU A 225 -0.92 3.55 23.12
N GLU A 226 -2.08 3.42 23.73
CA GLU A 226 -3.01 4.53 23.86
C GLU A 226 -2.38 5.57 24.82
N VAL A 227 -2.12 6.77 24.31
CA VAL A 227 -1.66 7.88 25.15
C VAL A 227 -2.89 8.65 25.54
N ASN A 228 -3.33 8.52 26.79
CA ASN A 228 -4.35 9.40 27.36
C ASN A 228 -3.82 10.84 27.31
N SER A 229 -4.66 11.75 26.82
CA SER A 229 -4.35 13.18 26.66
C SER A 229 -4.33 13.94 28.01
N ASP A 230 -3.95 13.26 29.10
CA ASP A 230 -3.87 13.84 30.44
C ASP A 230 -2.41 13.79 30.92
N THR A 231 -1.65 14.84 30.64
CA THR A 231 -0.74 15.55 31.59
C THR A 231 -0.10 16.72 30.88
#